data_ca4d7b720e84cd3c406db0085b983a37
#
_entry.id   ca4d7b720e84cd3c406db0085b983a37
#
_cell.length_a   1.000
_cell.length_b   1.000
_cell.length_c   1.000
_cell.angle_alpha   90.00
_cell.angle_beta   90.00
_cell.angle_gamma   90.00
#
_symmetry.space_group_name_H-M   'P 1'
#
loop_
_entity.id
_entity.type
_entity.pdbx_description
1 polymer ?
#
loop_
_entity_poly.entity_id
_entity_poly.type
_entity_poly.pdbx_seq_one_letter_code
_entity_poly.pdbx_strand_id
1 'polypeptide(L)'
;MTVRPGAIASAVDKHLHVTNLTFLIKHICGTVAAASVLTFVADMAESKTEMRVSRLHKAVPAITVVLLAACFFVTPQPHEAEDLLADYADHATILAYGVIWTSYLGAALLSATLLCSRWGRRPDSGLVGRGLLLIGTGTTVGLVYAFHRVAVLFIDYLGNSPRNERVNHALSTDLLFLALLLIVLGSTLPAAPRLLARIRAHWQLVNLYSLWRTLTDAVPETRLDTPPSRAADATNPLRTHDRLYRRTIEIRDSILTLADHAPAELRGRAYDRATSLGFIGAHADITTEACWLAVAREERLRGAATGSGEPMPPASGGRDLATEIRALTTLSTAYRSRATQDFLRAHLEETPA
;
A
#
# COMPACT_ATOMS: atom_id res chain seq x y z
N MET A 1 19.54 17.61 3.18
CA MET A 1 19.13 18.91 3.74
C MET A 1 17.92 18.66 4.62
N THR A 2 18.12 18.43 5.91
CA THR A 2 17.04 18.28 6.89
C THR A 2 16.48 19.68 7.15
N VAL A 3 15.18 19.85 6.86
CA VAL A 3 14.44 21.04 7.27
C VAL A 3 14.55 21.11 8.80
N ARG A 4 15.35 22.05 9.30
CA ARG A 4 15.52 22.28 10.74
C ARG A 4 14.14 22.59 11.34
N PRO A 5 13.68 21.84 12.34
CA PRO A 5 12.45 22.19 13.07
C PRO A 5 12.57 23.55 13.81
N GLY A 6 13.77 24.13 13.84
CA GLY A 6 14.09 25.35 14.58
C GLY A 6 13.24 26.57 14.26
N ALA A 7 12.87 26.81 13.00
CA ALA A 7 12.10 28.00 12.66
C ALA A 7 10.67 28.01 13.22
N ILE A 8 9.99 26.85 13.20
CA ILE A 8 8.63 26.73 13.79
C ILE A 8 8.71 26.67 15.31
N ALA A 9 9.71 25.95 15.85
CA ALA A 9 9.92 25.84 17.28
C ALA A 9 10.22 27.20 17.92
N SER A 10 11.17 27.94 17.36
CA SER A 10 11.49 29.27 17.87
C SER A 10 10.38 30.31 17.68
N ALA A 11 9.54 30.15 16.63
CA ALA A 11 8.35 31.00 16.46
C ALA A 11 7.31 30.73 17.56
N VAL A 12 7.07 29.45 17.90
CA VAL A 12 6.15 29.06 18.98
C VAL A 12 6.69 29.54 20.35
N ASP A 13 7.96 29.28 20.63
CA ASP A 13 8.61 29.68 21.89
C ASP A 13 8.59 31.21 22.08
N LYS A 14 8.84 31.98 21.02
CA LYS A 14 8.73 33.45 21.01
C LYS A 14 7.31 33.95 21.23
N HIS A 15 6.32 33.32 20.61
CA HIS A 15 4.92 33.73 20.78
C HIS A 15 4.40 33.47 22.19
N LEU A 16 4.86 32.37 22.81
CA LEU A 16 4.40 31.96 24.15
C LEU A 16 5.31 32.47 25.27
N HIS A 17 6.41 33.14 24.94
CA HIS A 17 7.39 33.70 25.88
C HIS A 17 7.98 32.66 26.86
N VAL A 18 8.07 31.40 26.44
CA VAL A 18 8.64 30.30 27.22
C VAL A 18 9.72 29.61 26.39
N THR A 19 10.96 29.71 26.84
CA THR A 19 12.13 29.11 26.18
C THR A 19 11.99 27.56 26.17
N ASN A 20 12.28 26.92 25.03
CA ASN A 20 12.29 25.46 24.87
C ASN A 20 10.95 24.76 25.09
N LEU A 21 9.81 25.46 25.11
CA LEU A 21 8.49 24.89 25.33
C LEU A 21 8.13 23.79 24.31
N THR A 22 8.65 23.94 23.11
CA THR A 22 8.43 22.96 22.03
C THR A 22 8.95 21.55 22.39
N PHE A 23 10.02 21.45 23.19
CA PHE A 23 10.50 20.15 23.69
C PHE A 23 9.52 19.52 24.66
N LEU A 24 8.95 20.31 25.59
CA LEU A 24 7.94 19.83 26.50
C LEU A 24 6.69 19.33 25.74
N ILE A 25 6.22 20.11 24.77
CA ILE A 25 5.08 19.72 23.92
C ILE A 25 5.37 18.40 23.19
N LYS A 26 6.53 18.23 22.57
CA LYS A 26 6.95 16.98 21.92
C LYS A 26 6.88 15.79 22.88
N HIS A 27 7.40 15.92 24.08
CA HIS A 27 7.41 14.84 25.08
C HIS A 27 6.00 14.55 25.64
N ILE A 28 5.16 15.57 25.79
CA ILE A 28 3.73 15.37 26.15
C ILE A 28 3.02 14.60 25.03
N CYS A 29 3.16 15.00 23.77
CA CYS A 29 2.58 14.28 22.63
C CYS A 29 3.08 12.83 22.57
N GLY A 30 4.37 12.62 22.82
CA GLY A 30 4.97 11.29 22.90
C GLY A 30 4.41 10.47 24.07
N THR A 31 4.16 11.08 25.24
CA THR A 31 3.51 10.44 26.37
C THR A 31 2.09 9.99 26.04
N VAL A 32 1.32 10.83 25.36
CA VAL A 32 -0.03 10.50 24.91
C VAL A 32 0.00 9.35 23.89
N ALA A 33 0.93 9.38 22.94
CA ALA A 33 1.11 8.30 21.97
C ALA A 33 1.48 6.97 22.66
N ALA A 34 2.43 7.00 23.61
CA ALA A 34 2.82 5.84 24.39
C ALA A 34 1.66 5.31 25.26
N ALA A 35 0.86 6.19 25.86
CA ALA A 35 -0.35 5.83 26.61
C ALA A 35 -1.37 5.11 25.71
N SER A 36 -1.55 5.58 24.48
CA SER A 36 -2.45 4.94 23.51
C SER A 36 -1.98 3.53 23.15
N VAL A 37 -0.66 3.33 22.96
CA VAL A 37 -0.08 2.00 22.73
C VAL A 37 -0.28 1.10 23.93
N LEU A 38 -0.01 1.57 25.15
CA LEU A 38 -0.20 0.78 26.37
C LEU A 38 -1.66 0.39 26.60
N THR A 39 -2.60 1.31 26.32
CA THR A 39 -4.04 1.03 26.40
C THR A 39 -4.44 -0.04 25.38
N PHE A 40 -4.00 0.11 24.14
CA PHE A 40 -4.25 -0.88 23.07
C PHE A 40 -3.69 -2.26 23.44
N VAL A 41 -2.48 -2.32 24.01
CA VAL A 41 -1.86 -3.56 24.46
C VAL A 41 -2.67 -4.19 25.59
N ALA A 42 -3.15 -3.38 26.54
CA ALA A 42 -3.97 -3.85 27.65
C ALA A 42 -5.31 -4.43 27.19
N ASP A 43 -5.97 -3.75 26.25
CA ASP A 43 -7.23 -4.18 25.65
C ASP A 43 -7.07 -5.51 24.88
N MET A 44 -5.94 -5.68 24.17
CA MET A 44 -5.62 -6.93 23.47
C MET A 44 -5.26 -8.09 24.40
N ALA A 45 -4.80 -7.82 25.60
CA ALA A 45 -4.39 -8.86 26.56
C ALA A 45 -5.57 -9.55 27.25
N GLU A 46 -6.83 -9.06 27.07
CA GLU A 46 -8.06 -9.63 27.68
C GLU A 46 -7.91 -10.03 29.16
N SER A 47 -7.39 -9.15 29.97
CA SER A 47 -7.26 -9.44 31.39
C SER A 47 -8.54 -9.03 32.14
N LYS A 48 -9.29 -10.02 32.64
CA LYS A 48 -10.53 -9.84 33.43
C LYS A 48 -10.37 -9.09 34.77
N THR A 49 -9.21 -8.47 35.02
CA THR A 49 -8.95 -7.66 36.20
C THR A 49 -9.22 -6.18 35.95
N GLU A 50 -10.40 -5.88 35.45
CA GLU A 50 -10.71 -4.70 34.63
C GLU A 50 -10.67 -3.34 35.32
N MET A 51 -10.97 -3.22 36.58
CA MET A 51 -11.25 -1.89 37.15
C MET A 51 -10.00 -1.20 37.76
N ARG A 52 -9.06 -1.95 38.27
CA ARG A 52 -7.84 -1.39 38.93
C ARG A 52 -6.78 -1.01 37.89
N VAL A 53 -6.66 -1.85 36.85
CA VAL A 53 -5.75 -1.63 35.72
C VAL A 53 -6.18 -0.41 34.92
N SER A 54 -7.48 -0.20 34.67
CA SER A 54 -8.02 0.94 33.94
C SER A 54 -7.72 2.30 34.60
N ARG A 55 -7.79 2.41 35.93
CA ARG A 55 -7.46 3.66 36.63
C ARG A 55 -5.96 3.96 36.61
N LEU A 56 -5.13 2.95 36.78
CA LEU A 56 -3.67 3.09 36.74
C LEU A 56 -3.20 3.51 35.33
N HIS A 57 -3.76 2.93 34.27
CA HIS A 57 -3.43 3.30 32.87
C HIS A 57 -3.75 4.76 32.53
N LYS A 58 -4.75 5.36 33.19
CA LYS A 58 -5.08 6.78 33.01
C LYS A 58 -4.29 7.71 33.93
N ALA A 59 -3.96 7.24 35.13
CA ALA A 59 -3.24 8.05 36.12
C ALA A 59 -1.74 8.17 35.77
N VAL A 60 -1.09 7.07 35.35
CA VAL A 60 0.35 7.08 35.08
C VAL A 60 0.77 8.10 34.02
N PRO A 61 0.15 8.18 32.82
CA PRO A 61 0.50 9.19 31.84
C PRO A 61 0.25 10.62 32.36
N ALA A 62 -0.83 10.85 33.10
CA ALA A 62 -1.11 12.15 33.70
C ALA A 62 -0.04 12.55 34.72
N ILE A 63 0.35 11.65 35.60
CA ILE A 63 1.44 11.86 36.56
C ILE A 63 2.75 12.11 35.80
N THR A 64 3.05 11.33 34.76
CA THR A 64 4.24 11.52 33.92
C THR A 64 4.28 12.93 33.34
N VAL A 65 3.18 13.41 32.75
CA VAL A 65 3.08 14.77 32.20
C VAL A 65 3.29 15.83 33.26
N VAL A 66 2.69 15.68 34.44
CA VAL A 66 2.86 16.62 35.57
C VAL A 66 4.32 16.66 36.01
N LEU A 67 4.96 15.50 36.17
CA LEU A 67 6.37 15.42 36.56
C LEU A 67 7.30 16.03 35.51
N LEU A 68 7.05 15.77 34.21
CA LEU A 68 7.82 16.38 33.13
C LEU A 68 7.66 17.90 33.16
N ALA A 69 6.44 18.43 33.29
CA ALA A 69 6.19 19.84 33.39
C ALA A 69 6.88 20.47 34.63
N ALA A 70 6.79 19.80 35.78
CA ALA A 70 7.46 20.26 37.00
C ALA A 70 8.99 20.33 36.84
N CYS A 71 9.62 19.29 36.33
CA CYS A 71 11.06 19.28 36.06
C CYS A 71 11.44 20.37 35.04
N PHE A 72 10.64 20.54 33.98
CA PHE A 72 10.89 21.55 32.95
C PHE A 72 10.88 22.98 33.48
N PHE A 73 9.83 23.35 34.24
CA PHE A 73 9.69 24.72 34.78
C PHE A 73 10.60 25.05 35.96
N VAL A 74 11.06 24.03 36.69
CA VAL A 74 12.04 24.22 37.79
C VAL A 74 13.45 24.42 37.27
N THR A 75 13.75 23.95 36.05
CA THR A 75 15.10 24.10 35.47
C THR A 75 15.29 25.50 34.87
N PRO A 76 16.34 26.26 35.26
CA PRO A 76 16.68 27.52 34.61
C PRO A 76 17.12 27.28 33.17
N GLN A 77 16.46 27.92 32.20
CA GLN A 77 16.75 27.77 30.77
C GLN A 77 17.03 29.15 30.13
N PRO A 78 18.24 29.68 30.30
CA PRO A 78 18.58 31.04 29.84
C PRO A 78 18.69 31.17 28.31
N HIS A 79 18.82 30.09 27.56
CA HIS A 79 18.98 30.12 26.09
C HIS A 79 18.19 29.01 25.41
N GLU A 80 17.91 29.15 24.10
CA GLU A 80 17.29 28.13 23.28
C GLU A 80 18.26 26.94 23.07
N ALA A 81 17.81 25.72 23.38
CA ALA A 81 18.57 24.49 23.25
C ALA A 81 18.42 23.88 21.83
N GLU A 82 19.50 23.28 21.32
CA GLU A 82 19.40 22.38 20.16
C GLU A 82 18.91 20.98 20.58
N ASP A 83 19.36 20.50 21.72
CA ASP A 83 18.86 19.28 22.42
C ASP A 83 18.75 19.56 23.91
N LEU A 84 17.54 19.74 24.43
CA LEU A 84 17.25 20.07 25.82
C LEU A 84 17.96 19.14 26.82
N LEU A 85 18.05 17.86 26.54
CA LEU A 85 18.65 16.87 27.43
C LEU A 85 20.19 16.94 27.41
N ALA A 86 20.79 17.32 26.30
CA ALA A 86 22.24 17.44 26.19
C ALA A 86 22.74 18.81 26.70
N ASP A 87 22.06 19.89 26.30
CA ASP A 87 22.51 21.26 26.59
C ASP A 87 22.38 21.64 28.08
N TYR A 88 21.51 20.94 28.82
CA TYR A 88 21.27 21.14 30.26
C TYR A 88 21.52 19.87 31.09
N ALA A 89 22.41 19.00 30.60
CA ALA A 89 22.70 17.70 31.23
C ALA A 89 23.29 17.81 32.66
N ASP A 90 23.89 18.93 33.00
CA ASP A 90 24.45 19.25 34.33
C ASP A 90 23.38 19.47 35.42
N HIS A 91 22.12 19.66 35.01
CA HIS A 91 21.01 19.88 35.95
C HIS A 91 20.35 18.57 36.36
N ALA A 92 20.29 18.26 37.64
CA ALA A 92 19.62 17.07 38.18
C ALA A 92 18.15 17.00 37.77
N THR A 93 17.49 18.15 37.58
CA THR A 93 16.08 18.21 37.13
C THR A 93 15.92 17.76 35.68
N ILE A 94 16.90 18.02 34.82
CA ILE A 94 16.90 17.54 33.42
C ILE A 94 17.25 16.05 33.37
N LEU A 95 18.16 15.58 34.22
CA LEU A 95 18.38 14.14 34.37
C LEU A 95 17.09 13.43 34.77
N ALA A 96 16.39 13.94 35.79
CA ALA A 96 15.10 13.37 36.23
C ALA A 96 14.04 13.42 35.11
N TYR A 97 13.96 14.54 34.40
CA TYR A 97 13.08 14.70 33.22
C TYR A 97 13.35 13.62 32.16
N GLY A 98 14.61 13.43 31.77
CA GLY A 98 15.01 12.45 30.77
C GLY A 98 14.74 11.01 31.21
N VAL A 99 15.03 10.69 32.48
CA VAL A 99 14.75 9.35 33.05
C VAL A 99 13.25 9.08 33.11
N ILE A 100 12.43 10.01 33.57
CA ILE A 100 10.95 9.85 33.63
C ILE A 100 10.38 9.61 32.25
N TRP A 101 10.73 10.46 31.27
CA TRP A 101 10.30 10.35 29.88
C TRP A 101 10.70 9.00 29.27
N THR A 102 11.97 8.65 29.36
CA THR A 102 12.52 7.46 28.70
C THR A 102 12.04 6.18 29.36
N SER A 103 11.85 6.17 30.69
CA SER A 103 11.28 5.01 31.39
C SER A 103 9.83 4.74 30.98
N TYR A 104 9.03 5.80 30.84
CA TYR A 104 7.65 5.66 30.38
C TYR A 104 7.57 5.18 28.93
N LEU A 105 8.38 5.77 28.04
CA LEU A 105 8.50 5.34 26.66
C LEU A 105 9.00 3.89 26.55
N GLY A 106 10.01 3.54 27.35
CA GLY A 106 10.57 2.19 27.42
C GLY A 106 9.54 1.15 27.85
N ALA A 107 8.70 1.46 28.83
CA ALA A 107 7.61 0.57 29.26
C ALA A 107 6.60 0.34 28.11
N ALA A 108 6.24 1.38 27.36
CA ALA A 108 5.36 1.26 26.20
C ALA A 108 5.97 0.41 25.07
N LEU A 109 7.25 0.66 24.75
CA LEU A 109 7.99 -0.11 23.75
C LEU A 109 8.15 -1.57 24.13
N LEU A 110 8.46 -1.86 25.41
CA LEU A 110 8.56 -3.23 25.91
C LEU A 110 7.22 -3.97 25.80
N SER A 111 6.14 -3.31 26.20
CA SER A 111 4.79 -3.88 26.12
C SER A 111 4.40 -4.18 24.67
N ALA A 112 4.68 -3.26 23.76
CA ALA A 112 4.47 -3.46 22.32
C ALA A 112 5.32 -4.61 21.76
N THR A 113 6.61 -4.71 22.17
CA THR A 113 7.51 -5.81 21.79
C THR A 113 6.95 -7.16 22.21
N LEU A 114 6.52 -7.29 23.47
CA LEU A 114 5.97 -8.53 24.01
C LEU A 114 4.68 -8.94 23.31
N LEU A 115 3.77 -7.98 23.08
CA LEU A 115 2.53 -8.22 22.36
C LEU A 115 2.80 -8.67 20.91
N CYS A 116 3.58 -7.90 20.17
CA CYS A 116 3.91 -8.19 18.78
C CYS A 116 4.63 -9.53 18.62
N SER A 117 5.54 -9.86 19.55
CA SER A 117 6.22 -11.15 19.57
C SER A 117 5.27 -12.32 19.84
N ARG A 118 4.33 -12.15 20.77
CA ARG A 118 3.34 -13.18 21.12
C ARG A 118 2.38 -13.47 19.97
N TRP A 119 1.84 -12.44 19.35
CA TRP A 119 0.87 -12.59 18.28
C TRP A 119 1.53 -12.87 16.91
N GLY A 120 2.71 -12.32 16.67
CA GLY A 120 3.45 -12.51 15.43
C GLY A 120 3.98 -13.93 15.23
N ARG A 121 4.19 -14.69 16.31
CA ARG A 121 4.65 -16.10 16.25
C ARG A 121 3.53 -17.12 16.14
N ARG A 122 2.26 -16.69 16.05
CA ARG A 122 1.15 -17.64 15.86
C ARG A 122 1.23 -18.29 14.47
N PRO A 123 1.06 -19.63 14.34
CA PRO A 123 1.21 -20.33 13.07
C PRO A 123 0.31 -19.78 11.94
N ASP A 124 -0.91 -19.36 12.29
CA ASP A 124 -1.93 -18.93 11.33
C ASP A 124 -1.87 -17.42 10.98
N SER A 125 -0.88 -16.70 11.50
CA SER A 125 -0.84 -15.24 11.38
C SER A 125 -0.39 -14.72 10.00
N GLY A 126 0.23 -15.54 9.18
CA GLY A 126 0.61 -15.21 7.79
C GLY A 126 1.43 -13.91 7.67
N LEU A 127 1.02 -13.04 6.75
CA LEU A 127 1.68 -11.73 6.55
C LEU A 127 1.43 -10.75 7.70
N VAL A 128 0.30 -10.88 8.39
CA VAL A 128 0.02 -10.08 9.60
C VAL A 128 1.03 -10.40 10.68
N GLY A 129 1.30 -11.70 10.92
CA GLY A 129 2.30 -12.13 11.90
C GLY A 129 3.71 -11.63 11.56
N ARG A 130 4.11 -11.71 10.29
CA ARG A 130 5.40 -11.16 9.84
C ARG A 130 5.48 -9.64 10.05
N GLY A 131 4.40 -8.92 9.79
CA GLY A 131 4.28 -7.49 10.07
C GLY A 131 4.43 -7.18 11.56
N LEU A 132 3.75 -7.94 12.42
CA LEU A 132 3.87 -7.82 13.87
C LEU A 132 5.29 -8.11 14.36
N LEU A 133 5.96 -9.12 13.81
CA LEU A 133 7.37 -9.41 14.17
C LEU A 133 8.31 -8.28 13.77
N LEU A 134 8.11 -7.65 12.62
CA LEU A 134 8.86 -6.47 12.21
C LEU A 134 8.62 -5.28 13.15
N ILE A 135 7.35 -5.02 13.53
CA ILE A 135 7.02 -3.99 14.52
C ILE A 135 7.70 -4.32 15.85
N GLY A 136 7.63 -5.58 16.32
CA GLY A 136 8.27 -6.02 17.54
C GLY A 136 9.80 -5.86 17.51
N THR A 137 10.43 -6.13 16.36
CA THR A 137 11.88 -5.87 16.19
C THR A 137 12.17 -4.38 16.23
N GLY A 138 11.34 -3.55 15.56
CA GLY A 138 11.48 -2.10 15.56
C GLY A 138 11.32 -1.51 16.97
N THR A 139 10.33 -1.98 17.75
CA THR A 139 10.15 -1.55 19.15
C THR A 139 11.28 -2.03 20.06
N THR A 140 11.89 -3.18 19.77
CA THR A 140 13.11 -3.65 20.47
C THR A 140 14.30 -2.73 20.17
N VAL A 141 14.51 -2.34 18.92
CA VAL A 141 15.54 -1.34 18.57
C VAL A 141 15.26 0.00 19.25
N GLY A 142 13.99 0.40 19.34
CA GLY A 142 13.55 1.58 20.10
C GLY A 142 13.87 1.49 21.59
N LEU A 143 13.78 0.28 22.21
CA LEU A 143 14.23 0.06 23.58
C LEU A 143 15.75 0.23 23.74
N VAL A 144 16.53 -0.29 22.79
CA VAL A 144 17.99 -0.09 22.78
C VAL A 144 18.33 1.39 22.65
N TYR A 145 17.63 2.11 21.77
CA TYR A 145 17.75 3.58 21.67
C TYR A 145 17.44 4.26 23.01
N ALA A 146 16.32 3.92 23.65
CA ALA A 146 15.91 4.52 24.90
C ALA A 146 16.96 4.27 26.01
N PHE A 147 17.46 3.04 26.13
CA PHE A 147 18.51 2.71 27.08
C PHE A 147 19.81 3.47 26.81
N HIS A 148 20.25 3.51 25.55
CA HIS A 148 21.44 4.26 25.14
C HIS A 148 21.31 5.74 25.51
N ARG A 149 20.15 6.36 25.25
CA ARG A 149 19.90 7.77 25.54
C ARG A 149 19.99 8.09 27.04
N VAL A 150 19.42 7.22 27.90
CA VAL A 150 19.54 7.37 29.36
C VAL A 150 20.97 7.17 29.83
N ALA A 151 21.68 6.20 29.28
CA ALA A 151 23.07 5.93 29.65
C ALA A 151 23.98 7.13 29.33
N VAL A 152 23.82 7.72 28.12
CA VAL A 152 24.58 8.92 27.73
C VAL A 152 24.25 10.08 28.65
N LEU A 153 22.96 10.37 28.90
CA LEU A 153 22.53 11.45 29.79
C LEU A 153 23.10 11.29 31.21
N PHE A 154 23.15 10.05 31.73
CA PHE A 154 23.72 9.77 33.04
C PHE A 154 25.25 10.00 33.10
N ILE A 155 25.95 9.59 32.03
CA ILE A 155 27.41 9.81 31.88
C ILE A 155 27.74 11.32 31.82
N ASP A 156 26.94 12.07 31.05
CA ASP A 156 27.11 13.54 30.92
C ASP A 156 26.87 14.25 32.27
N TYR A 157 25.83 13.83 33.00
CA TYR A 157 25.56 14.36 34.36
C TYR A 157 26.70 14.12 35.33
N LEU A 158 27.42 12.99 35.22
CA LEU A 158 28.61 12.70 36.05
C LEU A 158 29.87 13.49 35.64
N GLY A 159 29.78 14.38 34.65
CA GLY A 159 30.89 15.16 34.14
C GLY A 159 31.90 14.36 33.30
N ASN A 160 31.54 13.12 32.92
CA ASN A 160 32.35 12.24 32.07
C ASN A 160 31.89 12.30 30.63
N SER A 161 31.68 13.48 30.05
CA SER A 161 31.20 13.64 28.67
C SER A 161 31.91 12.66 27.71
N PRO A 162 31.18 11.86 26.96
CA PRO A 162 31.78 10.84 26.13
C PRO A 162 32.69 11.50 25.10
N ARG A 163 33.90 10.98 24.97
CA ARG A 163 34.97 11.48 24.07
C ARG A 163 34.56 11.69 22.62
N ASN A 164 33.37 11.23 22.24
CA ASN A 164 32.92 11.25 20.86
C ASN A 164 31.41 11.55 20.72
N GLU A 165 31.03 12.80 21.04
CA GLU A 165 29.64 13.29 20.94
C GLU A 165 29.01 13.01 19.56
N ARG A 166 29.79 13.17 18.48
CA ARG A 166 29.32 12.90 17.11
C ARG A 166 28.92 11.45 16.92
N VAL A 167 29.68 10.50 17.48
CA VAL A 167 29.35 9.06 17.36
C VAL A 167 28.12 8.73 18.17
N ASN A 168 27.98 9.28 19.37
CA ASN A 168 26.80 9.05 20.22
C ASN A 168 25.53 9.64 19.60
N HIS A 169 25.63 10.83 19.03
CA HIS A 169 24.52 11.45 18.32
C HIS A 169 24.15 10.68 17.04
N ALA A 170 25.12 10.24 16.24
CA ALA A 170 24.90 9.44 15.07
C ALA A 170 24.24 8.10 15.43
N LEU A 171 24.78 7.40 16.44
CA LEU A 171 24.22 6.11 16.90
C LEU A 171 22.77 6.26 17.40
N SER A 172 22.47 7.30 18.18
CA SER A 172 21.09 7.58 18.62
C SER A 172 20.16 7.83 17.44
N THR A 173 20.62 8.60 16.47
CA THR A 173 19.84 8.94 15.26
C THR A 173 19.61 7.69 14.41
N ASP A 174 20.63 6.89 14.17
CA ASP A 174 20.55 5.66 13.37
C ASP A 174 19.62 4.61 14.02
N LEU A 175 19.72 4.42 15.34
CA LEU A 175 18.81 3.54 16.09
C LEU A 175 17.37 4.00 15.99
N LEU A 176 17.11 5.30 16.13
CA LEU A 176 15.76 5.86 16.01
C LEU A 176 15.20 5.67 14.59
N PHE A 177 15.98 6.00 13.56
CA PHE A 177 15.55 5.78 12.17
C PHE A 177 15.30 4.32 11.85
N LEU A 178 16.18 3.42 12.30
CA LEU A 178 16.00 1.98 12.11
C LEU A 178 14.73 1.48 12.80
N ALA A 179 14.48 1.91 14.04
CA ALA A 179 13.27 1.56 14.77
C ALA A 179 12.00 2.00 14.02
N LEU A 180 11.95 3.28 13.59
CA LEU A 180 10.84 3.84 12.83
C LEU A 180 10.65 3.12 11.50
N LEU A 181 11.73 2.86 10.75
CA LEU A 181 11.69 2.13 9.49
C LEU A 181 11.06 0.76 9.65
N LEU A 182 11.51 -0.01 10.65
CA LEU A 182 10.99 -1.35 10.91
C LEU A 182 9.51 -1.33 11.33
N ILE A 183 9.09 -0.35 12.14
CA ILE A 183 7.69 -0.17 12.54
C ILE A 183 6.82 0.17 11.33
N VAL A 184 7.26 1.09 10.48
CA VAL A 184 6.53 1.48 9.25
C VAL A 184 6.43 0.31 8.29
N LEU A 185 7.53 -0.39 8.01
CA LEU A 185 7.53 -1.58 7.15
C LEU A 185 6.62 -2.68 7.72
N GLY A 186 6.68 -2.91 9.03
CA GLY A 186 5.83 -3.91 9.68
C GLY A 186 4.34 -3.57 9.60
N SER A 187 3.97 -2.30 9.77
CA SER A 187 2.59 -1.84 9.70
C SER A 187 2.03 -1.83 8.27
N THR A 188 2.87 -1.63 7.26
CA THR A 188 2.45 -1.64 5.85
C THR A 188 2.37 -3.04 5.25
N LEU A 189 3.14 -4.00 5.76
CA LEU A 189 3.24 -5.37 5.22
C LEU A 189 1.89 -6.09 5.09
N PRO A 190 0.95 -6.05 6.06
CA PRO A 190 -0.37 -6.68 5.94
C PRO A 190 -1.27 -6.04 4.87
N ALA A 191 -1.04 -4.76 4.56
CA ALA A 191 -1.80 -4.03 3.54
C ALA A 191 -1.25 -4.26 2.12
N ALA A 192 0.01 -4.68 1.99
CA ALA A 192 0.70 -4.84 0.71
C ALA A 192 -0.05 -5.75 -0.30
N PRO A 193 -0.60 -6.93 0.06
CA PRO A 193 -1.32 -7.77 -0.90
C PRO A 193 -2.57 -7.10 -1.46
N ARG A 194 -3.31 -6.36 -0.62
CA ARG A 194 -4.51 -5.62 -1.05
C ARG A 194 -4.14 -4.49 -1.99
N LEU A 195 -3.07 -3.76 -1.70
CA LEU A 195 -2.57 -2.69 -2.56
C LEU A 195 -2.09 -3.25 -3.92
N LEU A 196 -1.30 -4.33 -3.89
CA LEU A 196 -0.82 -4.99 -5.11
C LEU A 196 -1.97 -5.55 -5.95
N ALA A 197 -3.00 -6.14 -5.31
CA ALA A 197 -4.20 -6.60 -6.01
C ALA A 197 -4.94 -5.43 -6.68
N ARG A 198 -5.07 -4.28 -6.00
CA ARG A 198 -5.66 -3.07 -6.56
C ARG A 198 -4.87 -2.52 -7.76
N ILE A 199 -3.55 -2.44 -7.62
CA ILE A 199 -2.67 -2.00 -8.70
C ILE A 199 -2.79 -2.94 -9.90
N ARG A 200 -2.76 -4.27 -9.67
CA ARG A 200 -2.93 -5.28 -10.71
C ARG A 200 -4.28 -5.15 -11.41
N ALA A 201 -5.37 -5.02 -10.67
CA ALA A 201 -6.70 -4.83 -11.22
C ALA A 201 -6.79 -3.55 -12.07
N HIS A 202 -6.15 -2.47 -11.63
CA HIS A 202 -6.09 -1.23 -12.39
C HIS A 202 -5.31 -1.38 -13.71
N TRP A 203 -4.15 -2.04 -13.68
CA TRP A 203 -3.39 -2.35 -14.90
C TRP A 203 -4.19 -3.23 -15.87
N GLN A 204 -4.90 -4.23 -15.37
CA GLN A 204 -5.76 -5.07 -16.20
C GLN A 204 -6.90 -4.27 -16.83
N LEU A 205 -7.54 -3.39 -16.06
CA LEU A 205 -8.58 -2.49 -16.54
C LEU A 205 -8.08 -1.61 -17.70
N VAL A 206 -6.92 -0.98 -17.54
CA VAL A 206 -6.32 -0.13 -18.58
C VAL A 206 -5.93 -0.93 -19.82
N ASN A 207 -5.38 -2.13 -19.65
CA ASN A 207 -4.99 -3.00 -20.76
C ASN A 207 -6.18 -3.50 -21.58
N LEU A 208 -7.30 -3.77 -20.92
CA LEU A 208 -8.53 -4.21 -21.60
C LEU A 208 -9.30 -3.07 -22.27
N TYR A 209 -8.99 -1.81 -21.96
CA TYR A 209 -9.73 -0.66 -22.50
C TYR A 209 -9.80 -0.66 -24.02
N SER A 210 -8.68 -0.92 -24.70
CA SER A 210 -8.62 -0.89 -26.16
C SER A 210 -9.51 -1.96 -26.80
N LEU A 211 -9.43 -3.21 -26.31
CA LEU A 211 -10.27 -4.32 -26.81
C LEU A 211 -11.74 -4.02 -26.52
N TRP A 212 -12.06 -3.71 -25.26
CA TRP A 212 -13.40 -3.33 -24.85
C TRP A 212 -14.00 -2.24 -25.72
N ARG A 213 -13.28 -1.14 -25.92
CA ARG A 213 -13.75 -0.01 -26.73
C ARG A 213 -14.01 -0.44 -28.18
N THR A 214 -13.06 -1.17 -28.76
CA THR A 214 -13.14 -1.61 -30.16
C THR A 214 -14.33 -2.54 -30.41
N LEU A 215 -14.57 -3.50 -29.53
CA LEU A 215 -15.66 -4.46 -29.69
C LEU A 215 -17.02 -3.82 -29.42
N THR A 216 -17.13 -3.09 -28.32
CA THR A 216 -18.40 -2.44 -27.96
C THR A 216 -18.76 -1.25 -28.83
N ASP A 217 -17.86 -0.69 -29.65
CA ASP A 217 -18.21 0.28 -30.69
C ASP A 217 -18.94 -0.40 -31.86
N ALA A 218 -18.67 -1.68 -32.14
CA ALA A 218 -19.38 -2.44 -33.15
C ALA A 218 -20.71 -3.02 -32.62
N VAL A 219 -20.83 -3.20 -31.32
CA VAL A 219 -22.01 -3.77 -30.63
C VAL A 219 -22.41 -2.87 -29.46
N PRO A 220 -22.96 -1.65 -29.72
CA PRO A 220 -23.25 -0.66 -28.68
C PRO A 220 -24.27 -1.15 -27.63
N GLU A 221 -25.13 -2.07 -28.00
CA GLU A 221 -26.16 -2.67 -27.16
C GLU A 221 -25.58 -3.46 -25.97
N THR A 222 -24.34 -3.88 -26.03
CA THR A 222 -23.66 -4.58 -24.90
C THR A 222 -23.14 -3.63 -23.84
N ARG A 223 -23.14 -2.32 -24.11
CA ARG A 223 -22.71 -1.30 -23.13
C ARG A 223 -23.82 -0.92 -22.19
N LEU A 224 -23.48 -0.81 -20.91
CA LEU A 224 -24.38 -0.29 -19.90
C LEU A 224 -24.31 1.25 -19.77
N ASP A 225 -23.13 1.83 -19.99
CA ASP A 225 -22.90 3.27 -19.82
C ASP A 225 -22.12 3.90 -20.98
N THR A 226 -22.20 5.23 -21.07
CA THR A 226 -21.38 6.01 -21.99
C THR A 226 -19.89 5.82 -21.68
N PRO A 227 -19.08 5.41 -22.67
CA PRO A 227 -17.68 5.11 -22.42
C PRO A 227 -16.88 6.39 -22.13
N PRO A 228 -16.10 6.42 -21.01
CA PRO A 228 -15.21 7.51 -20.72
C PRO A 228 -14.06 7.58 -21.73
N SER A 229 -13.38 8.71 -21.82
CA SER A 229 -12.13 8.80 -22.58
C SER A 229 -11.06 7.90 -21.94
N ARG A 230 -10.09 7.45 -22.76
CA ARG A 230 -9.00 6.59 -22.27
C ARG A 230 -8.22 7.22 -21.10
N ALA A 231 -7.99 8.54 -21.15
CA ALA A 231 -7.29 9.26 -20.09
C ALA A 231 -8.13 9.31 -18.82
N ALA A 232 -9.42 9.64 -18.93
CA ALA A 232 -10.33 9.66 -17.77
C ALA A 232 -10.48 8.27 -17.15
N ASP A 233 -10.52 7.23 -17.98
CA ASP A 233 -10.60 5.85 -17.52
C ASP A 233 -9.33 5.42 -16.75
N ALA A 234 -8.15 5.73 -17.31
CA ALA A 234 -6.86 5.37 -16.73
C ALA A 234 -6.52 6.14 -15.44
N THR A 235 -7.03 7.37 -15.29
CA THR A 235 -6.75 8.19 -14.10
C THR A 235 -7.76 7.98 -12.96
N ASN A 236 -8.85 7.27 -13.19
CA ASN A 236 -9.88 7.03 -12.17
C ASN A 236 -9.60 5.76 -11.36
N PRO A 237 -9.15 5.86 -10.09
CA PRO A 237 -8.87 4.71 -9.24
C PRO A 237 -10.11 4.16 -8.53
N LEU A 238 -11.28 4.81 -8.70
CA LEU A 238 -12.49 4.44 -7.97
C LEU A 238 -13.15 3.21 -8.60
N ARG A 239 -13.71 2.35 -7.76
CA ARG A 239 -14.46 1.15 -8.15
C ARG A 239 -13.75 0.28 -9.20
N THR A 240 -12.43 0.17 -9.10
CA THR A 240 -11.61 -0.54 -10.11
C THR A 240 -12.07 -1.98 -10.32
N HIS A 241 -12.43 -2.71 -9.25
CA HIS A 241 -12.91 -4.09 -9.36
C HIS A 241 -14.26 -4.20 -10.06
N ASP A 242 -15.22 -3.33 -9.71
CA ASP A 242 -16.55 -3.33 -10.33
C ASP A 242 -16.46 -2.98 -11.82
N ARG A 243 -15.61 -1.99 -12.14
CA ARG A 243 -15.36 -1.60 -13.53
C ARG A 243 -14.68 -2.70 -14.33
N LEU A 244 -13.71 -3.40 -13.73
CA LEU A 244 -13.02 -4.52 -14.37
C LEU A 244 -13.98 -5.68 -14.61
N TYR A 245 -14.79 -6.06 -13.62
CA TYR A 245 -15.81 -7.08 -13.72
C TYR A 245 -16.80 -6.77 -14.86
N ARG A 246 -17.34 -5.58 -14.88
CA ARG A 246 -18.28 -5.09 -15.89
C ARG A 246 -17.66 -5.11 -17.30
N ARG A 247 -16.43 -4.60 -17.44
CA ARG A 247 -15.70 -4.63 -18.73
C ARG A 247 -15.49 -6.04 -19.23
N THR A 248 -15.22 -6.98 -18.33
CA THR A 248 -15.07 -8.41 -18.67
C THR A 248 -16.36 -8.96 -19.26
N ILE A 249 -17.51 -8.66 -18.65
CA ILE A 249 -18.83 -9.08 -19.15
C ILE A 249 -19.12 -8.43 -20.50
N GLU A 250 -19.00 -7.10 -20.62
CA GLU A 250 -19.29 -6.37 -21.87
C GLU A 250 -18.42 -6.83 -23.03
N ILE A 251 -17.14 -7.20 -22.78
CA ILE A 251 -16.28 -7.82 -23.80
C ILE A 251 -16.83 -9.20 -24.20
N ARG A 252 -17.23 -10.06 -23.25
CA ARG A 252 -17.76 -11.39 -23.57
C ARG A 252 -19.08 -11.33 -24.33
N ASP A 253 -19.98 -10.47 -23.91
CA ASP A 253 -21.26 -10.26 -24.59
C ASP A 253 -21.02 -9.76 -26.03
N SER A 254 -20.07 -8.86 -26.23
CA SER A 254 -19.67 -8.40 -27.56
C SER A 254 -19.07 -9.53 -28.41
N ILE A 255 -18.21 -10.40 -27.83
CA ILE A 255 -17.65 -11.56 -28.52
C ILE A 255 -18.76 -12.53 -28.92
N LEU A 256 -19.72 -12.80 -28.04
CA LEU A 256 -20.86 -13.68 -28.32
C LEU A 256 -21.72 -13.13 -29.48
N THR A 257 -22.07 -11.85 -29.43
CA THR A 257 -22.85 -11.20 -30.49
C THR A 257 -22.09 -11.17 -31.84
N LEU A 258 -20.79 -10.91 -31.81
CA LEU A 258 -19.96 -10.91 -33.01
C LEU A 258 -19.72 -12.32 -33.57
N ALA A 259 -19.85 -13.37 -32.74
CA ALA A 259 -19.71 -14.74 -33.19
C ALA A 259 -20.72 -15.14 -34.28
N ASP A 260 -21.91 -14.51 -34.29
CA ASP A 260 -22.93 -14.70 -35.33
C ASP A 260 -22.49 -14.17 -36.70
N HIS A 261 -21.45 -13.33 -36.76
CA HIS A 261 -20.84 -12.79 -37.98
C HIS A 261 -19.55 -13.54 -38.37
N ALA A 262 -19.26 -14.68 -37.75
CA ALA A 262 -18.06 -15.50 -37.97
C ALA A 262 -18.43 -16.93 -38.34
N PRO A 263 -18.78 -17.22 -39.62
CA PRO A 263 -19.12 -18.57 -40.07
C PRO A 263 -17.95 -19.56 -39.90
N ALA A 264 -18.25 -20.86 -39.90
CA ALA A 264 -17.27 -21.93 -39.67
C ALA A 264 -16.05 -21.83 -40.64
N GLU A 265 -16.28 -21.46 -41.89
CA GLU A 265 -15.23 -21.29 -42.90
C GLU A 265 -14.24 -20.16 -42.55
N LEU A 266 -14.72 -19.03 -42.03
CA LEU A 266 -13.87 -17.96 -41.56
C LEU A 266 -13.00 -18.41 -40.35
N ARG A 267 -13.61 -19.16 -39.43
CA ARG A 267 -12.89 -19.69 -38.27
C ARG A 267 -11.85 -20.73 -38.66
N GLY A 268 -12.17 -21.58 -39.65
CA GLY A 268 -11.22 -22.53 -40.24
C GLY A 268 -10.02 -21.83 -40.85
N ARG A 269 -10.23 -20.82 -41.70
CA ARG A 269 -9.15 -20.01 -42.28
C ARG A 269 -8.30 -19.29 -41.22
N ALA A 270 -8.94 -18.79 -40.15
CA ALA A 270 -8.24 -18.17 -39.04
C ALA A 270 -7.35 -19.17 -38.29
N TYR A 271 -7.81 -20.41 -38.09
CA TYR A 271 -7.03 -21.48 -37.48
C TYR A 271 -5.85 -21.89 -38.35
N ASP A 272 -6.07 -22.11 -39.64
CA ASP A 272 -5.02 -22.44 -40.61
C ASP A 272 -3.96 -21.32 -40.67
N ARG A 273 -4.39 -20.07 -40.59
CA ARG A 273 -3.45 -18.94 -40.51
C ARG A 273 -2.64 -18.94 -39.24
N ALA A 274 -3.24 -19.17 -38.07
CA ALA A 274 -2.56 -19.24 -36.80
C ALA A 274 -1.51 -20.36 -36.79
N THR A 275 -1.87 -21.56 -37.29
CA THR A 275 -0.98 -22.72 -37.36
C THR A 275 0.15 -22.55 -38.38
N SER A 276 -0.12 -21.91 -39.53
CA SER A 276 0.91 -21.58 -40.54
C SER A 276 1.97 -20.62 -40.02
N LEU A 277 1.64 -19.79 -39.04
CA LEU A 277 2.56 -18.88 -38.34
C LEU A 277 3.34 -19.58 -37.20
N GLY A 278 3.12 -20.88 -37.01
CA GLY A 278 3.80 -21.67 -35.98
C GLY A 278 3.18 -21.61 -34.60
N PHE A 279 1.99 -21.04 -34.44
CA PHE A 279 1.28 -21.07 -33.16
C PHE A 279 0.68 -22.48 -32.92
N ILE A 280 0.76 -22.98 -31.69
CA ILE A 280 0.25 -24.29 -31.29
C ILE A 280 -0.57 -24.22 -30.01
N GLY A 281 -1.51 -25.14 -29.83
CA GLY A 281 -2.34 -25.24 -28.60
C GLY A 281 -3.05 -23.93 -28.26
N ALA A 282 -3.09 -23.55 -27.00
CA ALA A 282 -3.79 -22.36 -26.52
C ALA A 282 -3.38 -21.04 -27.23
N HIS A 283 -2.15 -20.94 -27.71
CA HIS A 283 -1.74 -19.78 -28.49
C HIS A 283 -2.36 -19.76 -29.89
N ALA A 284 -2.50 -20.91 -30.53
CA ALA A 284 -3.22 -21.00 -31.80
C ALA A 284 -4.70 -20.65 -31.61
N ASP A 285 -5.35 -21.19 -30.57
CA ASP A 285 -6.75 -20.92 -30.27
C ASP A 285 -7.03 -19.43 -30.05
N ILE A 286 -6.20 -18.75 -29.25
CA ILE A 286 -6.34 -17.32 -28.97
C ILE A 286 -6.07 -16.48 -30.22
N THR A 287 -5.07 -16.84 -31.04
CA THR A 287 -4.78 -16.14 -32.30
C THR A 287 -5.92 -16.34 -33.29
N THR A 288 -6.47 -17.54 -33.39
CA THR A 288 -7.66 -17.85 -34.19
C THR A 288 -8.85 -16.99 -33.77
N GLU A 289 -9.13 -16.94 -32.46
CA GLU A 289 -10.21 -16.10 -31.91
C GLU A 289 -9.99 -14.62 -32.26
N ALA A 290 -8.78 -14.09 -32.12
CA ALA A 290 -8.44 -12.73 -32.48
C ALA A 290 -8.64 -12.43 -33.97
N CYS A 291 -8.26 -13.35 -34.86
CA CYS A 291 -8.39 -13.21 -36.31
C CYS A 291 -9.85 -13.15 -36.74
N TRP A 292 -10.66 -14.16 -36.37
CA TRP A 292 -12.07 -14.15 -36.77
C TRP A 292 -12.86 -13.02 -36.12
N LEU A 293 -12.52 -12.64 -34.89
CA LEU A 293 -13.19 -11.55 -34.18
C LEU A 293 -12.93 -10.19 -34.85
N ALA A 294 -11.72 -9.99 -35.38
CA ALA A 294 -11.40 -8.77 -36.12
C ALA A 294 -12.23 -8.65 -37.42
N VAL A 295 -12.40 -9.76 -38.14
CA VAL A 295 -13.23 -9.81 -39.37
C VAL A 295 -14.71 -9.68 -39.01
N ALA A 296 -15.22 -10.43 -38.03
CA ALA A 296 -16.62 -10.37 -37.64
C ALA A 296 -17.05 -8.96 -37.19
N ARG A 297 -16.15 -8.26 -36.50
CA ARG A 297 -16.35 -6.84 -36.16
C ARG A 297 -16.52 -5.98 -37.41
N GLU A 298 -15.67 -6.16 -38.40
CA GLU A 298 -15.71 -5.34 -39.65
C GLU A 298 -16.96 -5.66 -40.44
N GLU A 299 -17.34 -6.93 -40.58
CA GLU A 299 -18.57 -7.35 -41.26
C GLU A 299 -19.82 -6.77 -40.55
N ARG A 300 -19.84 -6.79 -39.23
CA ARG A 300 -20.92 -6.14 -38.45
C ARG A 300 -21.03 -4.65 -38.75
N LEU A 301 -19.89 -3.93 -38.79
CA LEU A 301 -19.87 -2.49 -39.09
C LEU A 301 -20.31 -2.16 -40.51
N ARG A 302 -20.10 -3.08 -41.49
CA ARG A 302 -20.58 -2.98 -42.86
C ARG A 302 -22.04 -3.32 -43.03
N GLY A 303 -22.71 -3.79 -41.96
CA GLY A 303 -24.11 -4.19 -42.03
C GLY A 303 -24.32 -5.55 -42.67
N ALA A 304 -23.30 -6.41 -42.73
CA ALA A 304 -23.42 -7.76 -43.24
C ALA A 304 -24.47 -8.55 -42.45
N ALA A 305 -25.26 -9.34 -43.12
CA ALA A 305 -26.25 -10.22 -42.51
C ALA A 305 -25.55 -11.27 -41.61
N THR A 306 -26.20 -11.66 -40.51
CA THR A 306 -25.74 -12.75 -39.67
C THR A 306 -25.67 -14.05 -40.48
N GLY A 307 -24.57 -14.79 -40.34
CA GLY A 307 -24.38 -16.05 -41.04
C GLY A 307 -25.46 -17.09 -40.62
N SER A 308 -26.00 -17.82 -41.61
CA SER A 308 -27.00 -18.87 -41.38
C SER A 308 -26.44 -20.16 -40.77
N GLY A 309 -25.21 -20.15 -40.28
CA GLY A 309 -24.55 -21.31 -39.66
C GLY A 309 -24.82 -21.43 -38.16
N GLU A 310 -24.70 -22.66 -37.63
CA GLU A 310 -24.80 -22.91 -36.20
C GLU A 310 -23.75 -22.10 -35.43
N PRO A 311 -24.12 -21.31 -34.39
CA PRO A 311 -23.18 -20.47 -33.66
C PRO A 311 -22.13 -21.37 -32.98
N MET A 312 -20.89 -21.28 -33.42
CA MET A 312 -19.80 -21.99 -32.76
C MET A 312 -19.43 -21.25 -31.47
N PRO A 313 -19.38 -21.93 -30.34
CA PRO A 313 -19.00 -21.26 -29.09
C PRO A 313 -17.64 -20.61 -29.22
N PRO A 314 -17.46 -19.42 -28.69
CA PRO A 314 -16.14 -18.78 -28.60
C PRO A 314 -15.17 -19.66 -27.82
N ALA A 315 -13.86 -19.45 -28.02
CA ALA A 315 -12.85 -20.19 -27.27
C ALA A 315 -13.14 -20.11 -25.77
N SER A 316 -12.97 -21.23 -25.08
CA SER A 316 -13.39 -21.41 -23.70
C SER A 316 -12.89 -20.29 -22.80
N GLY A 317 -13.83 -19.58 -22.16
CA GLY A 317 -13.53 -18.58 -21.14
C GLY A 317 -12.88 -19.18 -19.89
N GLY A 318 -12.42 -18.33 -19.01
CA GLY A 318 -11.89 -18.75 -17.73
C GLY A 318 -12.97 -19.36 -16.83
N ARG A 319 -12.59 -20.30 -15.97
CA ARG A 319 -13.51 -20.93 -15.00
C ARG A 319 -13.92 -19.97 -13.86
N ASP A 320 -13.16 -18.91 -13.67
CA ASP A 320 -13.38 -17.85 -12.69
C ASP A 320 -12.98 -16.49 -13.29
N LEU A 321 -13.36 -15.41 -12.62
CA LEU A 321 -13.09 -14.04 -13.07
C LEU A 321 -11.59 -13.79 -13.30
N ALA A 322 -10.70 -14.33 -12.48
CA ALA A 322 -9.27 -14.06 -12.59
C ALA A 322 -8.66 -14.77 -13.82
N THR A 323 -9.10 -15.98 -14.12
CA THR A 323 -8.70 -16.71 -15.33
C THR A 323 -9.31 -16.10 -16.58
N GLU A 324 -10.54 -15.61 -16.48
CA GLU A 324 -11.23 -14.89 -17.54
C GLU A 324 -10.50 -13.59 -17.93
N ILE A 325 -10.16 -12.75 -16.94
CA ILE A 325 -9.41 -11.52 -17.18
C ILE A 325 -8.06 -11.82 -17.84
N ARG A 326 -7.39 -12.90 -17.46
CA ARG A 326 -6.13 -13.32 -18.08
C ARG A 326 -6.33 -13.73 -19.54
N ALA A 327 -7.36 -14.51 -19.84
CA ALA A 327 -7.70 -14.91 -21.19
C ALA A 327 -7.98 -13.68 -22.08
N LEU A 328 -8.82 -12.77 -21.63
CA LEU A 328 -9.15 -11.54 -22.34
C LEU A 328 -7.94 -10.59 -22.49
N THR A 329 -7.02 -10.56 -21.52
CA THR A 329 -5.77 -9.77 -21.65
C THR A 329 -4.88 -10.36 -22.74
N THR A 330 -4.79 -11.69 -22.84
CA THR A 330 -4.04 -12.37 -23.89
C THR A 330 -4.71 -12.15 -25.25
N LEU A 331 -6.03 -12.26 -25.31
CA LEU A 331 -6.82 -11.96 -26.50
C LEU A 331 -6.63 -10.50 -26.97
N SER A 332 -6.63 -9.54 -26.03
CA SER A 332 -6.38 -8.13 -26.33
C SER A 332 -4.99 -7.90 -26.96
N THR A 333 -4.00 -8.69 -26.57
CA THR A 333 -2.66 -8.63 -27.15
C THR A 333 -2.64 -9.26 -28.56
N ALA A 334 -3.25 -10.44 -28.71
CA ALA A 334 -3.36 -11.12 -30.00
C ALA A 334 -4.16 -10.29 -31.01
N TYR A 335 -5.25 -9.67 -30.59
CA TYR A 335 -6.10 -8.83 -31.42
C TYR A 335 -5.32 -7.64 -32.08
N ARG A 336 -4.34 -7.08 -31.35
CA ARG A 336 -3.48 -6.00 -31.85
C ARG A 336 -2.23 -6.50 -32.57
N SER A 337 -2.02 -7.80 -32.67
CA SER A 337 -0.85 -8.37 -33.32
C SER A 337 -0.86 -8.14 -34.84
N ARG A 338 0.33 -8.17 -35.44
CA ARG A 338 0.47 -8.12 -36.91
C ARG A 338 -0.26 -9.27 -37.59
N ALA A 339 -0.20 -10.48 -37.00
CA ALA A 339 -0.88 -11.65 -37.53
C ALA A 339 -2.37 -11.43 -37.74
N THR A 340 -3.05 -10.86 -36.76
CA THR A 340 -4.48 -10.53 -36.81
C THR A 340 -4.76 -9.41 -37.81
N GLN A 341 -3.94 -8.38 -37.84
CA GLN A 341 -4.14 -7.23 -38.75
C GLN A 341 -3.89 -7.62 -40.22
N ASP A 342 -2.91 -8.47 -40.49
CA ASP A 342 -2.64 -9.00 -41.81
C ASP A 342 -3.75 -9.93 -42.31
N PHE A 343 -4.29 -10.78 -41.42
CA PHE A 343 -5.45 -11.63 -41.70
C PHE A 343 -6.68 -10.83 -42.04
N LEU A 344 -6.97 -9.76 -41.30
CA LEU A 344 -8.06 -8.85 -41.58
C LEU A 344 -7.90 -8.18 -42.95
N ARG A 345 -6.71 -7.65 -43.26
CA ARG A 345 -6.44 -7.01 -44.58
C ARG A 345 -6.65 -7.97 -45.73
N ALA A 346 -6.12 -9.18 -45.64
CA ALA A 346 -6.29 -10.19 -46.70
C ALA A 346 -7.77 -10.49 -46.92
N HIS A 347 -8.58 -10.64 -45.83
CA HIS A 347 -10.00 -10.84 -45.98
C HIS A 347 -10.74 -9.69 -46.66
N LEU A 348 -10.36 -8.45 -46.34
CA LEU A 348 -10.97 -7.24 -46.95
C LEU A 348 -10.61 -7.06 -48.44
N GLU A 349 -9.45 -7.54 -48.84
CA GLU A 349 -9.02 -7.54 -50.25
C GLU A 349 -9.76 -8.59 -51.09
N GLU A 350 -10.10 -9.75 -50.46
CA GLU A 350 -10.86 -10.85 -51.10
C GLU A 350 -12.36 -10.54 -51.22
N THR A 351 -12.90 -9.69 -50.34
CA THR A 351 -14.34 -9.36 -50.26
C THR A 351 -14.52 -7.84 -50.39
N PRO A 352 -14.36 -7.26 -51.60
CA PRO A 352 -14.65 -5.84 -51.80
C PRO A 352 -16.14 -5.57 -51.56
N ALA A 353 -16.44 -4.40 -50.98
CA ALA A 353 -17.77 -3.97 -50.54
C ALA A 353 -18.77 -3.85 -51.72
#